data_d63f3663219f25f07d11209a892b5267
#
_entry.id   d63f3663219f25f07d11209a892b5267
#
_cell.length_a   1.000
_cell.length_b   1.000
_cell.length_c   1.000
_cell.angle_alpha   90.00
_cell.angle_beta   90.00
_cell.angle_gamma   90.00
#
_symmetry.space_group_name_H-M   'P 1'
#
loop_
_entity.id
_entity.type
_entity.pdbx_description
1 polymer ?
#
loop_
_entity_poly.entity_id
_entity_poly.type
_entity_poly.pdbx_seq_one_letter_code
_entity_poly.pdbx_strand_id
1 'polypeptide(L)'
;MNRVPAVFAVLLVLPVSVFGQDSTAKGNATPFRKGQWAAQFQAGTAFGSLGFIKFRSPTRALVLDLRIDGSHSEAILTDSSGGKRFGGLESEAFTQVRFGWRRYRGNGTAAKVVSHYSFGALAGFEHHVGAARGGSSRSNGGTAGVFGDVGGTYLLTSRFGIGALATAAVSYRTVVSKSSFGTASRDWSIGGSALNASLVATVYF
;
A
#
# COMPACT_ATOMS: atom_id res chain seq x y z
N MET A 1 -2.03 -28.98 13.75
CA MET A 1 -1.88 -29.30 12.33
C MET A 1 -1.79 -27.98 11.57
N ASN A 2 -0.56 -27.55 11.27
CA ASN A 2 -0.29 -26.27 10.64
C ASN A 2 -0.48 -26.39 9.13
N ARG A 3 -1.56 -25.81 8.61
CA ARG A 3 -1.72 -25.62 7.16
C ARG A 3 -0.97 -24.35 6.77
N VAL A 4 0.25 -24.49 6.31
CA VAL A 4 0.95 -23.43 5.58
C VAL A 4 0.22 -23.29 4.24
N PRO A 5 -0.40 -22.14 3.93
CA PRO A 5 -1.11 -22.01 2.66
C PRO A 5 -0.09 -21.98 1.51
N ALA A 6 -0.36 -22.79 0.51
CA ALA A 6 0.38 -22.93 -0.74
C ALA A 6 0.31 -21.69 -1.66
N VAL A 7 0.19 -20.49 -1.09
CA VAL A 7 0.04 -19.22 -1.82
C VAL A 7 1.38 -18.68 -2.33
N PHE A 8 2.50 -19.20 -1.84
CA PHE A 8 3.83 -18.70 -2.23
C PHE A 8 4.31 -19.14 -3.63
N ALA A 9 3.68 -20.15 -4.23
CA ALA A 9 4.15 -20.70 -5.51
C ALA A 9 3.65 -19.96 -6.76
N VAL A 10 2.61 -19.13 -6.66
CA VAL A 10 2.00 -18.43 -7.82
C VAL A 10 2.72 -17.12 -8.17
N LEU A 11 3.51 -16.58 -7.27
CA LEU A 11 4.16 -15.25 -7.43
C LEU A 11 5.39 -15.26 -8.34
N LEU A 12 5.93 -16.43 -8.69
CA LEU A 12 7.15 -16.56 -9.52
C LEU A 12 6.87 -16.77 -11.01
N VAL A 13 5.61 -16.89 -11.43
CA VAL A 13 5.22 -17.23 -12.82
C VAL A 13 4.41 -16.13 -13.51
N LEU A 14 4.28 -14.94 -12.94
CA LEU A 14 3.72 -13.83 -13.72
C LEU A 14 4.75 -13.37 -14.75
N PRO A 15 4.36 -13.40 -16.02
CA PRO A 15 5.29 -13.55 -17.12
C PRO A 15 6.13 -12.31 -17.33
N VAL A 16 7.40 -12.53 -17.35
CA VAL A 16 8.41 -11.68 -18.04
C VAL A 16 7.96 -11.33 -19.47
N SER A 17 6.96 -11.99 -20.02
CA SER A 17 6.44 -11.80 -21.37
C SER A 17 5.62 -10.52 -21.60
N VAL A 18 5.19 -9.79 -20.60
CA VAL A 18 4.60 -8.45 -20.77
C VAL A 18 5.68 -7.40 -21.12
N PHE A 19 6.94 -7.72 -20.91
CA PHE A 19 8.08 -6.86 -21.21
C PHE A 19 8.80 -7.20 -22.52
N GLY A 20 8.29 -8.18 -23.26
CA GLY A 20 8.90 -8.68 -24.48
C GLY A 20 8.35 -8.03 -25.73
N GLN A 21 8.37 -6.72 -25.88
CA GLN A 21 8.34 -6.08 -27.17
C GLN A 21 9.68 -5.43 -27.47
N ASP A 22 10.35 -6.01 -28.44
CA ASP A 22 11.53 -5.55 -29.20
C ASP A 22 12.35 -4.42 -28.59
N SER A 23 13.46 -4.80 -27.99
CA SER A 23 14.48 -3.90 -27.45
C SER A 23 15.45 -3.35 -28.50
N THR A 24 15.07 -3.23 -29.75
CA THR A 24 15.88 -2.60 -30.78
C THR A 24 15.64 -1.09 -30.94
N ALA A 25 14.74 -0.50 -30.15
CA ALA A 25 14.50 0.94 -30.20
C ALA A 25 15.46 1.71 -29.29
N LYS A 26 16.19 2.60 -29.89
CA LYS A 26 17.03 3.65 -29.31
C LYS A 26 16.50 4.25 -28.02
N GLY A 27 17.12 3.88 -26.88
CA GLY A 27 17.07 4.63 -25.64
C GLY A 27 15.77 4.51 -24.85
N ASN A 28 15.89 4.14 -23.57
CA ASN A 28 14.85 4.17 -22.53
C ASN A 28 14.36 5.61 -22.23
N ALA A 29 14.05 6.41 -23.26
CA ALA A 29 13.59 7.77 -23.10
C ALA A 29 12.14 7.77 -22.61
N THR A 30 11.88 8.56 -21.57
CA THR A 30 10.55 8.79 -21.04
C THR A 30 10.21 10.28 -21.19
N PRO A 31 8.93 10.68 -21.10
CA PRO A 31 8.54 12.08 -21.18
C PRO A 31 8.91 12.92 -19.94
N PHE A 32 9.56 12.32 -18.96
CA PHE A 32 9.89 12.98 -17.70
C PHE A 32 11.22 13.72 -17.75
N ARG A 33 11.38 14.70 -16.83
CA ARG A 33 12.57 15.54 -16.73
C ARG A 33 13.23 15.42 -15.37
N LYS A 34 14.55 15.57 -15.31
CA LYS A 34 15.29 15.72 -14.05
C LYS A 34 14.74 16.92 -13.26
N GLY A 35 14.50 16.75 -11.98
CA GLY A 35 13.97 17.79 -11.09
C GLY A 35 12.45 17.93 -11.10
N GLN A 36 11.74 17.32 -12.04
CA GLN A 36 10.28 17.31 -12.10
C GLN A 36 9.70 16.66 -10.84
N TRP A 37 8.56 17.17 -10.39
CA TRP A 37 7.76 16.59 -9.32
C TRP A 37 6.45 16.03 -9.85
N ALA A 38 5.88 15.11 -9.10
CA ALA A 38 4.52 14.67 -9.32
C ALA A 38 3.85 14.33 -7.97
N ALA A 39 2.54 14.52 -7.91
CA ALA A 39 1.68 13.99 -6.88
C ALA A 39 0.92 12.79 -7.44
N GLN A 40 0.85 11.72 -6.66
CA GLN A 40 0.21 10.47 -7.03
C GLN A 40 -0.88 10.14 -6.02
N PHE A 41 -2.08 9.90 -6.50
CA PHE A 41 -3.21 9.42 -5.70
C PHE A 41 -3.44 7.95 -6.05
N GLN A 42 -3.56 7.11 -5.04
CA GLN A 42 -3.84 5.69 -5.23
C GLN A 42 -5.16 5.35 -4.55
N ALA A 43 -5.97 4.57 -5.22
CA ALA A 43 -7.19 3.98 -4.70
C ALA A 43 -7.12 2.47 -4.90
N GLY A 44 -7.13 1.73 -3.82
CA GLY A 44 -7.17 0.26 -3.80
C GLY A 44 -8.47 -0.24 -3.17
N THR A 45 -8.63 -1.54 -3.12
CA THR A 45 -9.83 -2.18 -2.54
C THR A 45 -9.99 -1.95 -1.04
N ALA A 46 -8.92 -1.62 -0.34
CA ALA A 46 -8.91 -1.49 1.12
C ALA A 46 -8.28 -0.18 1.62
N PHE A 47 -7.79 0.70 0.72
CA PHE A 47 -7.10 1.91 1.17
C PHE A 47 -6.98 2.97 0.09
N GLY A 48 -6.77 4.21 0.55
CA GLY A 48 -6.28 5.31 -0.26
C GLY A 48 -4.88 5.75 0.18
N SER A 49 -4.07 6.26 -0.74
CA SER A 49 -2.79 6.88 -0.40
C SER A 49 -2.49 8.11 -1.26
N LEU A 50 -1.70 9.00 -0.69
CA LEU A 50 -1.13 10.17 -1.35
C LEU A 50 0.38 9.98 -1.46
N GLY A 51 0.91 10.07 -2.68
CA GLY A 51 2.33 9.94 -2.94
C GLY A 51 2.92 11.18 -3.58
N PHE A 52 4.21 11.39 -3.34
CA PHE A 52 5.03 12.39 -3.99
C PHE A 52 6.18 11.72 -4.71
N ILE A 53 6.43 12.16 -5.93
CA ILE A 53 7.46 11.61 -6.80
C ILE A 53 8.41 12.75 -7.19
N LYS A 54 9.70 12.55 -6.98
CA LYS A 54 10.75 13.48 -7.43
C LYS A 54 11.67 12.81 -8.42
N PHE A 55 11.65 13.25 -9.66
CA PHE A 55 12.50 12.71 -10.71
C PHE A 55 13.95 13.15 -10.55
N ARG A 56 14.85 12.20 -10.41
CA ARG A 56 16.32 12.41 -10.35
C ARG A 56 16.95 12.35 -11.73
N SER A 57 16.28 11.68 -12.67
CA SER A 57 16.58 11.62 -14.09
C SER A 57 15.29 11.30 -14.86
N PRO A 58 15.27 11.34 -16.19
CA PRO A 58 14.09 10.95 -16.96
C PRO A 58 13.54 9.54 -16.65
N THR A 59 14.40 8.64 -16.18
CA THR A 59 14.04 7.24 -15.92
C THR A 59 14.08 6.83 -14.44
N ARG A 60 14.47 7.73 -13.52
CA ARG A 60 14.64 7.41 -12.10
C ARG A 60 13.98 8.46 -11.22
N ALA A 61 13.24 8.04 -10.23
CA ALA A 61 12.60 8.93 -9.26
C ALA A 61 12.72 8.38 -7.85
N LEU A 62 12.59 9.27 -6.87
CA LEU A 62 12.29 8.95 -5.49
C LEU A 62 10.78 9.01 -5.31
N VAL A 63 10.24 8.12 -4.49
CA VAL A 63 8.82 8.03 -4.17
C VAL A 63 8.67 8.10 -2.66
N LEU A 64 7.74 8.93 -2.20
CA LEU A 64 7.28 9.01 -0.83
C LEU A 64 5.77 8.87 -0.85
N ASP A 65 5.22 7.83 -0.23
CA ASP A 65 3.78 7.61 -0.13
C ASP A 65 3.35 7.66 1.32
N LEU A 66 2.24 8.33 1.58
CA LEU A 66 1.53 8.35 2.85
C LEU A 66 0.19 7.64 2.68
N ARG A 67 -0.03 6.63 3.47
CA ARG A 67 -1.28 5.92 3.61
C ARG A 67 -1.89 6.21 4.98
N ILE A 68 -3.16 6.55 4.98
CA ILE A 68 -3.97 6.69 6.19
C ILE A 68 -5.22 5.85 5.96
N ASP A 69 -5.54 5.02 6.93
CA ASP A 69 -6.70 4.15 6.91
C ASP A 69 -7.35 4.16 8.29
N GLY A 70 -8.65 3.97 8.35
CA GLY A 70 -9.36 3.92 9.63
C GLY A 70 -10.73 3.30 9.45
N SER A 71 -11.14 2.55 10.46
CA SER A 71 -12.46 1.97 10.53
C SER A 71 -13.09 2.26 11.89
N HIS A 72 -14.40 2.37 11.89
CA HIS A 72 -15.21 2.49 13.09
C HIS A 72 -16.41 1.59 12.93
N SER A 73 -16.64 0.73 13.89
CA SER A 73 -17.78 -0.18 13.90
C SER A 73 -18.45 -0.20 15.25
N GLU A 74 -19.77 -0.29 15.24
CA GLU A 74 -20.59 -0.47 16.44
C GLU A 74 -21.36 -1.78 16.32
N ALA A 75 -21.20 -2.64 17.30
CA ALA A 75 -21.98 -3.87 17.40
C ALA A 75 -23.24 -3.61 18.25
N ILE A 76 -24.40 -3.89 17.66
CA ILE A 76 -25.69 -3.85 18.33
C ILE A 76 -26.17 -5.29 18.49
N LEU A 77 -26.34 -5.73 19.73
CA LEU A 77 -26.92 -7.03 20.06
C LEU A 77 -28.43 -6.88 20.17
N THR A 78 -29.18 -7.78 19.53
CA THR A 78 -30.64 -7.90 19.75
C THR A 78 -30.88 -9.06 20.69
N ASP A 79 -31.55 -8.83 21.80
CA ASP A 79 -31.94 -9.88 22.72
C ASP A 79 -33.15 -10.67 22.22
N SER A 80 -33.47 -11.77 22.87
CA SER A 80 -34.59 -12.66 22.50
C SER A 80 -35.95 -11.99 22.56
N SER A 81 -36.08 -10.83 23.21
CA SER A 81 -37.29 -10.02 23.28
C SER A 81 -37.37 -8.93 22.22
N GLY A 82 -36.38 -8.87 21.29
CA GLY A 82 -36.27 -7.84 20.28
C GLY A 82 -35.66 -6.52 20.76
N GLY A 83 -35.22 -6.44 22.01
CA GLY A 83 -34.56 -5.28 22.59
C GLY A 83 -33.15 -5.12 22.02
N LYS A 84 -32.81 -3.92 21.52
CA LYS A 84 -31.46 -3.59 21.06
C LYS A 84 -30.61 -3.20 22.27
N ARG A 85 -29.41 -3.79 22.35
CA ARG A 85 -28.41 -3.45 23.38
C ARG A 85 -27.09 -3.15 22.74
N PHE A 86 -26.35 -2.21 23.30
CA PHE A 86 -24.97 -1.94 22.90
C PHE A 86 -24.11 -3.19 23.11
N GLY A 87 -23.56 -3.73 22.08
CA GLY A 87 -22.70 -4.92 22.08
C GLY A 87 -21.23 -4.60 22.20
N GLY A 88 -20.80 -3.54 21.56
CA GLY A 88 -19.40 -3.10 21.57
C GLY A 88 -19.14 -2.01 20.54
N LEU A 89 -18.00 -1.36 20.72
CA LEU A 89 -17.47 -0.35 19.82
C LEU A 89 -16.04 -0.74 19.49
N GLU A 90 -15.71 -0.68 18.22
CA GLU A 90 -14.37 -0.95 17.71
C GLU A 90 -13.94 0.21 16.80
N SER A 91 -12.78 0.76 17.08
CA SER A 91 -12.16 1.83 16.27
C SER A 91 -10.71 1.48 15.99
N GLU A 92 -10.35 1.52 14.72
CA GLU A 92 -9.01 1.23 14.24
C GLU A 92 -8.51 2.41 13.40
N ALA A 93 -7.26 2.78 13.61
CA ALA A 93 -6.55 3.76 12.80
C ALA A 93 -5.18 3.22 12.43
N PHE A 94 -4.81 3.35 11.16
CA PHE A 94 -3.55 2.91 10.63
C PHE A 94 -2.93 4.03 9.79
N THR A 95 -1.65 4.28 10.01
CA THR A 95 -0.86 5.22 9.21
C THR A 95 0.42 4.54 8.77
N GLN A 96 0.77 4.68 7.50
CA GLN A 96 1.99 4.10 6.94
C GLN A 96 2.67 5.09 6.01
N VAL A 97 3.99 5.19 6.15
CA VAL A 97 4.87 5.92 5.22
C VAL A 97 5.70 4.92 4.45
N ARG A 98 5.82 5.12 3.15
CA ARG A 98 6.66 4.32 2.25
C ARG A 98 7.64 5.25 1.57
N PHE A 99 8.91 4.89 1.56
CA PHE A 99 9.95 5.62 0.85
C PHE A 99 10.76 4.66 -0.01
N GLY A 100 11.00 5.03 -1.27
CA GLY A 100 11.68 4.13 -2.20
C GLY A 100 12.17 4.80 -3.47
N TRP A 101 12.74 3.96 -4.32
CA TRP A 101 13.16 4.32 -5.66
C TRP A 101 12.21 3.73 -6.68
N ARG A 102 11.93 4.51 -7.73
CA ARG A 102 11.14 4.08 -8.88
C ARG A 102 11.95 4.22 -10.15
N ARG A 103 11.90 3.19 -10.99
CA ARG A 103 12.49 3.23 -12.32
C ARG A 103 11.41 3.13 -13.36
N TYR A 104 11.49 4.02 -14.33
CA TYR A 104 10.56 4.12 -15.45
C TYR A 104 11.18 3.55 -16.72
N ARG A 105 10.33 2.94 -17.54
CA ARG A 105 10.65 2.48 -18.90
C ARG A 105 9.58 2.98 -19.84
N GLY A 106 9.97 3.57 -20.94
CA GLY A 106 9.06 4.07 -21.98
C GLY A 106 9.71 3.95 -23.36
N ASN A 107 8.90 4.01 -24.39
CA ASN A 107 9.33 3.88 -25.78
C ASN A 107 9.61 5.25 -26.42
N GLY A 108 10.37 6.11 -25.74
CA GLY A 108 10.71 7.44 -26.22
C GLY A 108 9.97 8.58 -25.51
N THR A 109 10.30 9.82 -25.87
CA THR A 109 9.72 11.02 -25.26
C THR A 109 8.24 11.23 -25.59
N ALA A 110 7.74 10.62 -26.66
CA ALA A 110 6.34 10.64 -27.08
C ALA A 110 5.53 9.46 -26.53
N ALA A 111 6.11 8.62 -25.65
CA ALA A 111 5.43 7.46 -25.11
C ALA A 111 4.20 7.88 -24.29
N LYS A 112 3.01 7.40 -24.68
CA LYS A 112 1.78 7.55 -23.90
C LYS A 112 1.69 6.56 -22.75
N VAL A 113 2.31 5.39 -22.89
CA VAL A 113 2.36 4.36 -21.85
C VAL A 113 3.77 4.26 -21.31
N VAL A 114 3.90 4.39 -20.00
CA VAL A 114 5.18 4.28 -19.29
C VAL A 114 5.02 3.23 -18.19
N SER A 115 5.78 2.14 -18.30
CA SER A 115 5.87 1.14 -17.25
C SER A 115 6.86 1.58 -16.17
N HIS A 116 6.66 1.10 -14.95
CA HIS A 116 7.59 1.37 -13.87
C HIS A 116 7.61 0.22 -12.85
N TYR A 117 8.71 0.18 -12.12
CA TYR A 117 8.82 -0.61 -10.91
C TYR A 117 9.46 0.21 -9.81
N SER A 118 9.09 -0.08 -8.57
CA SER A 118 9.61 0.57 -7.38
C SER A 118 10.02 -0.46 -6.34
N PHE A 119 10.92 -0.08 -5.47
CA PHE A 119 11.25 -0.82 -4.26
C PHE A 119 11.70 0.15 -3.16
N GLY A 120 11.49 -0.24 -1.91
CA GLY A 120 11.83 0.62 -0.80
C GLY A 120 11.47 0.05 0.55
N ALA A 121 11.54 0.92 1.55
CA ALA A 121 11.17 0.62 2.93
C ALA A 121 9.80 1.21 3.26
N LEU A 122 9.14 0.60 4.24
CA LEU A 122 7.90 1.08 4.82
C LEU A 122 8.01 1.10 6.35
N ALA A 123 7.34 2.05 6.97
CA ALA A 123 7.12 2.11 8.39
C ALA A 123 5.69 2.56 8.66
N GLY A 124 5.05 2.02 9.69
CA GLY A 124 3.68 2.33 10.01
C GLY A 124 3.40 2.26 11.49
N PHE A 125 2.30 2.86 11.87
CA PHE A 125 1.76 2.84 13.21
C PHE A 125 0.27 2.50 13.13
N GLU A 126 -0.20 1.69 14.09
CA GLU A 126 -1.59 1.32 14.23
C GLU A 126 -2.07 1.58 15.65
N HIS A 127 -3.32 1.97 15.76
CA HIS A 127 -4.00 2.19 17.00
C HIS A 127 -5.38 1.53 16.92
N HIS A 128 -5.68 0.70 17.88
CA HIS A 128 -6.96 0.02 17.97
C HIS A 128 -7.54 0.22 19.37
N VAL A 129 -8.81 0.55 19.44
CA VAL A 129 -9.60 0.65 20.67
C VAL A 129 -10.84 -0.18 20.51
N GLY A 130 -11.02 -1.12 21.42
CA GLY A 130 -12.23 -1.93 21.55
C GLY A 130 -12.90 -1.66 22.88
N ALA A 131 -14.21 -1.49 22.89
CA ALA A 131 -15.03 -1.42 24.09
C ALA A 131 -16.19 -2.39 23.95
N ALA A 132 -16.38 -3.25 24.96
CA ALA A 132 -17.48 -4.20 25.04
C ALA A 132 -18.12 -4.13 26.45
N ARG A 133 -19.26 -4.81 26.60
CA ARG A 133 -20.07 -4.81 27.83
C ARG A 133 -19.34 -5.45 29.03
N GLY A 134 -18.22 -5.27 29.34
CA GLY A 134 -17.47 -5.83 30.46
C GLY A 134 -16.05 -5.35 30.52
N GLY A 135 -15.65 -4.54 29.55
CA GLY A 135 -14.30 -4.00 29.56
C GLY A 135 -13.93 -3.29 28.30
N SER A 136 -12.78 -2.69 28.31
CA SER A 136 -12.17 -2.06 27.14
C SER A 136 -10.78 -2.63 26.88
N SER A 137 -10.39 -2.65 25.63
CA SER A 137 -9.03 -3.00 25.19
C SER A 137 -8.46 -1.88 24.36
N ARG A 138 -7.17 -1.68 24.48
CA ARG A 138 -6.42 -0.75 23.64
C ARG A 138 -5.14 -1.41 23.17
N SER A 139 -4.88 -1.35 21.89
CA SER A 139 -3.61 -1.81 21.35
C SER A 139 -2.94 -0.75 20.50
N ASN A 140 -1.63 -0.71 20.58
CA ASN A 140 -0.76 0.12 19.74
C ASN A 140 0.26 -0.79 19.09
N GLY A 141 0.47 -0.58 17.82
CA GLY A 141 1.41 -1.37 17.04
C GLY A 141 2.32 -0.52 16.17
N GLY A 142 3.49 -1.05 15.90
CA GLY A 142 4.43 -0.52 14.94
C GLY A 142 4.72 -1.56 13.87
N THR A 143 4.89 -1.10 12.64
CA THR A 143 5.23 -1.94 11.49
C THR A 143 6.45 -1.36 10.78
N ALA A 144 7.38 -2.22 10.41
CA ALA A 144 8.52 -1.86 9.56
C ALA A 144 8.78 -2.97 8.54
N GLY A 145 9.16 -2.61 7.32
CA GLY A 145 9.34 -3.61 6.28
C GLY A 145 9.87 -3.06 4.98
N VAL A 146 9.76 -3.89 3.94
CA VAL A 146 10.15 -3.56 2.57
C VAL A 146 8.98 -3.80 1.62
N PHE A 147 8.96 -3.06 0.53
CA PHE A 147 7.93 -3.21 -0.51
C PHE A 147 8.55 -3.23 -1.90
N GLY A 148 7.82 -3.84 -2.83
CA GLY A 148 8.06 -3.76 -4.26
C GLY A 148 6.76 -3.48 -5.01
N ASP A 149 6.83 -2.57 -5.98
CA ASP A 149 5.70 -2.25 -6.86
C ASP A 149 6.08 -2.50 -8.30
N VAL A 150 5.09 -2.92 -9.10
CA VAL A 150 5.17 -2.90 -10.57
C VAL A 150 3.88 -2.29 -11.11
N GLY A 151 4.00 -1.45 -12.15
CA GLY A 151 2.84 -0.78 -12.70
C GLY A 151 3.08 -0.13 -14.05
N GLY A 152 2.02 0.51 -14.54
CA GLY A 152 2.04 1.28 -15.76
C GLY A 152 1.16 2.51 -15.64
N THR A 153 1.57 3.58 -16.31
CA THR A 153 0.83 4.85 -16.37
C THR A 153 0.57 5.19 -17.82
N TYR A 154 -0.68 5.44 -18.17
CA TYR A 154 -1.09 6.04 -19.42
C TYR A 154 -1.16 7.56 -19.25
N LEU A 155 -0.37 8.28 -20.03
CA LEU A 155 -0.33 9.74 -20.00
C LEU A 155 -1.46 10.30 -20.87
N LEU A 156 -2.46 10.88 -20.25
CA LEU A 156 -3.54 11.59 -20.92
C LEU A 156 -3.06 12.93 -21.46
N THR A 157 -2.21 13.60 -20.69
CA THR A 157 -1.52 14.83 -21.09
C THR A 157 -0.07 14.79 -20.58
N SER A 158 0.72 15.81 -20.90
CA SER A 158 2.08 15.97 -20.35
C SER A 158 2.09 16.19 -18.83
N ARG A 159 0.93 16.51 -18.23
CA ARG A 159 0.78 16.82 -16.80
C ARG A 159 -0.12 15.85 -16.04
N PHE A 160 -0.80 14.94 -16.73
CA PHE A 160 -1.75 14.04 -16.07
C PHE A 160 -1.69 12.65 -16.64
N GLY A 161 -1.65 11.67 -15.77
CA GLY A 161 -1.67 10.25 -16.13
C GLY A 161 -2.56 9.43 -15.20
N ILE A 162 -3.10 8.36 -15.74
CA ILE A 162 -3.83 7.31 -15.00
C ILE A 162 -3.11 5.99 -15.18
N GLY A 163 -3.22 5.11 -14.21
CA GLY A 163 -2.51 3.84 -14.27
C GLY A 163 -3.00 2.82 -13.28
N ALA A 164 -2.27 1.72 -13.25
CA ALA A 164 -2.47 0.65 -12.28
C ALA A 164 -1.13 0.28 -11.65
N LEU A 165 -1.19 -0.14 -10.40
CA LEU A 165 -0.05 -0.54 -9.61
C LEU A 165 -0.37 -1.85 -8.89
N ALA A 166 0.55 -2.80 -8.94
CA ALA A 166 0.54 -4.00 -8.12
C ALA A 166 1.67 -3.89 -7.09
N THR A 167 1.34 -4.08 -5.82
CA THR A 167 2.27 -3.96 -4.68
C THR A 167 2.40 -5.29 -3.96
N ALA A 168 3.63 -5.67 -3.61
CA ALA A 168 3.93 -6.71 -2.64
C ALA A 168 4.78 -6.12 -1.52
N ALA A 169 4.58 -6.59 -0.29
CA ALA A 169 5.36 -6.14 0.86
C ALA A 169 5.61 -7.28 1.85
N VAL A 170 6.74 -7.19 2.55
CA VAL A 170 7.05 -8.02 3.71
C VAL A 170 7.35 -7.10 4.87
N SER A 171 6.70 -7.34 6.01
CA SER A 171 6.84 -6.47 7.18
C SER A 171 6.92 -7.27 8.48
N TYR A 172 7.65 -6.71 9.41
CA TYR A 172 7.63 -7.06 10.82
C TYR A 172 6.66 -6.13 11.55
N ARG A 173 5.80 -6.70 12.36
CA ARG A 173 4.79 -5.98 13.15
C ARG A 173 4.96 -6.34 14.62
N THR A 174 4.86 -5.35 15.49
CA THR A 174 4.80 -5.54 16.94
C THR A 174 3.58 -4.80 17.48
N VAL A 175 2.84 -5.45 18.38
CA VAL A 175 1.62 -4.91 18.98
C VAL A 175 1.71 -5.06 20.48
N VAL A 176 1.37 -4.00 21.20
CA VAL A 176 1.20 -4.00 22.64
C VAL A 176 -0.26 -3.76 22.95
N SER A 177 -0.90 -4.73 23.59
CA SER A 177 -2.30 -4.69 23.96
C SER A 177 -2.44 -4.55 25.48
N LYS A 178 -3.40 -3.73 25.91
CA LYS A 178 -3.75 -3.55 27.31
C LYS A 178 -5.25 -3.70 27.47
N SER A 179 -5.69 -4.44 28.47
CA SER A 179 -7.09 -4.57 28.83
C SER A 179 -7.42 -3.79 30.10
N SER A 180 -8.69 -3.47 30.29
CA SER A 180 -9.19 -2.84 31.52
C SER A 180 -9.00 -3.71 32.77
N PHE A 181 -8.75 -5.00 32.60
CA PHE A 181 -8.45 -5.93 33.71
C PHE A 181 -6.97 -5.94 34.13
N GLY A 182 -6.18 -5.00 33.63
CA GLY A 182 -4.76 -4.86 33.99
C GLY A 182 -3.81 -5.82 33.29
N THR A 183 -4.32 -6.69 32.39
CA THR A 183 -3.45 -7.56 31.59
C THR A 183 -2.83 -6.78 30.44
N ALA A 184 -1.53 -6.97 30.24
CA ALA A 184 -0.81 -6.45 29.11
C ALA A 184 -0.14 -7.62 28.35
N SER A 185 -0.26 -7.63 27.04
CA SER A 185 0.45 -8.57 26.15
C SER A 185 1.28 -7.80 25.14
N ARG A 186 2.35 -8.45 24.70
CA ARG A 186 3.16 -7.98 23.58
C ARG A 186 3.31 -9.12 22.58
N ASP A 187 2.84 -8.86 21.37
CA ASP A 187 2.87 -9.81 20.29
C ASP A 187 3.75 -9.28 19.17
N TRP A 188 4.38 -10.18 18.42
CA TRP A 188 5.11 -9.86 17.22
C TRP A 188 4.76 -10.84 16.11
N SER A 189 4.81 -10.37 14.88
CA SER A 189 4.55 -11.20 13.72
C SER A 189 5.37 -10.73 12.52
N ILE A 190 5.69 -11.67 11.65
CA ILE A 190 6.20 -11.37 10.31
C ILE A 190 5.08 -11.71 9.36
N GLY A 191 4.67 -10.73 8.58
CA GLY A 191 3.61 -10.87 7.60
C GLY A 191 4.07 -10.45 6.21
N GLY A 192 3.46 -11.05 5.20
CA GLY A 192 3.61 -10.65 3.81
C GLY A 192 2.22 -10.28 3.25
N SER A 193 2.13 -9.17 2.55
CA SER A 193 1.00 -8.86 1.69
C SER A 193 1.39 -9.16 0.25
N ALA A 194 0.69 -10.10 -0.38
CA ALA A 194 0.87 -10.41 -1.78
C ALA A 194 -0.14 -9.63 -2.60
N LEU A 195 0.34 -8.94 -3.66
CA LEU A 195 -0.41 -8.36 -4.77
C LEU A 195 -1.68 -7.60 -4.40
N ASN A 196 -1.49 -6.44 -3.78
CA ASN A 196 -2.54 -5.44 -3.72
C ASN A 196 -2.55 -4.65 -5.03
N ALA A 197 -3.65 -4.72 -5.78
CA ALA A 197 -3.85 -3.91 -6.96
C ALA A 197 -4.49 -2.56 -6.60
N SER A 198 -4.03 -1.49 -7.21
CA SER A 198 -4.60 -0.15 -7.05
C SER A 198 -4.66 0.59 -8.38
N LEU A 199 -5.65 1.46 -8.51
CA LEU A 199 -5.70 2.48 -9.55
C LEU A 199 -4.91 3.71 -9.09
N VAL A 200 -4.30 4.37 -10.04
CA VAL A 200 -3.38 5.49 -9.77
C VAL A 200 -3.73 6.65 -10.68
N ALA A 201 -3.85 7.84 -10.09
CA ALA A 201 -3.90 9.11 -10.80
C ALA A 201 -2.65 9.91 -10.45
N THR A 202 -1.95 10.47 -11.43
CA THR A 202 -0.69 11.20 -11.22
C THR A 202 -0.73 12.54 -11.91
N VAL A 203 -0.41 13.59 -11.16
CA VAL A 203 -0.28 14.98 -11.66
C VAL A 203 1.19 15.37 -11.65
N TYR A 204 1.72 15.79 -12.79
CA TYR A 204 3.13 16.17 -13.00
C TYR A 204 3.28 17.69 -13.08
N PHE A 205 4.30 18.28 -12.43
CA PHE A 205 4.62 19.72 -12.45
C PHE A 205 6.10 20.00 -12.62
#